data_5f995dcadda35d8b4a99cbc85d601ae3
#
_entry.id   5f995dcadda35d8b4a99cbc85d601ae3
#
_cell.length_a   1.000
_cell.length_b   1.000
_cell.length_c   1.000
_cell.angle_alpha   90.00
_cell.angle_beta   90.00
_cell.angle_gamma   90.00
#
_symmetry.space_group_name_H-M   'P 1'
#
loop_
_entity.id
_entity.type
_entity.pdbx_description
1 polymer ?
#
loop_
_entity_poly.entity_id
_entity_poly.type
_entity_poly.pdbx_seq_one_letter_code
_entity_poly.pdbx_strand_id
1 'polypeptide(L)'
;IPPISFTYYDLNEKSYKTVKTQSIDISVAKGSGHGGSMVDYSDEENDIRGIKTGNTSLRNTGEFFYGSASYWVSIMCLIILFVILLIIFRKRAIDNADIVKMKGRRANKIAVKRLRNAEKLMKAGKQNEFYDEVLRALWGYVSDKLNMPVEQLSRDNISGKLGDNGIKDDTINKFMSALDECEFERYAPGDAAGNMDKTYNSAINAIMDIEDSLKTLKNKKKSDKAVILLMLLLFCPLAMSAVTKEQVDEEYSKGNYQQAIIGYNELLKTGVSSDLYYNLGNAYYRTGDNTKAIVAYERALRLSPGNSDILFNLQFVRNKTIDRLMPNSDMFFVTWYKSLVNLVSVDTWAIFSVLSVLIALVLMLLFLFGNKIIQRKIGFYGAISFLVLFVLSNVFAYQQKAQFENRNDAIVVASTISVKKTPVNTGTDAFVLHEGTKVRITDKTMSDWRHIELSDGRDGWVRKTQIEEI
;
A
#
# COMPACT_ATOMS: atom_id res chain seq x y z
N ILE A 1 11.23 -44.83 -15.51
CA ILE A 1 10.50 -45.62 -14.54
C ILE A 1 10.72 -47.09 -14.90
N PRO A 2 11.30 -47.92 -14.01
CA PRO A 2 11.53 -49.35 -14.30
C PRO A 2 10.19 -50.09 -14.47
N PRO A 3 10.16 -51.24 -15.15
CA PRO A 3 8.97 -52.08 -15.30
C PRO A 3 8.39 -52.45 -13.93
N ILE A 4 7.11 -52.23 -13.74
CA ILE A 4 6.39 -52.65 -12.54
C ILE A 4 5.82 -54.04 -12.85
N SER A 5 6.10 -55.00 -11.96
CA SER A 5 5.60 -56.37 -12.08
C SER A 5 4.39 -56.55 -11.14
N PHE A 6 3.31 -57.08 -11.69
CA PHE A 6 2.09 -57.43 -10.95
C PHE A 6 1.84 -58.92 -11.11
N THR A 7 1.80 -59.64 -10.01
CA THR A 7 1.56 -61.09 -9.97
C THR A 7 0.17 -61.33 -9.41
N TYR A 8 -0.66 -62.09 -10.16
CA TYR A 8 -2.01 -62.50 -9.76
C TYR A 8 -2.22 -64.00 -9.97
N TYR A 9 -3.15 -64.56 -9.26
CA TYR A 9 -3.54 -65.96 -9.43
C TYR A 9 -4.68 -66.05 -10.47
N ASP A 10 -4.43 -66.74 -11.59
CA ASP A 10 -5.42 -66.99 -12.60
C ASP A 10 -6.29 -68.17 -12.20
N LEU A 11 -7.57 -67.93 -11.98
CA LEU A 11 -8.55 -68.96 -11.56
C LEU A 11 -8.83 -70.00 -12.61
N ASN A 12 -8.70 -69.67 -13.91
CA ASN A 12 -8.97 -70.56 -15.03
C ASN A 12 -7.78 -71.51 -15.23
N GLU A 13 -6.56 -70.99 -15.18
CA GLU A 13 -5.37 -71.79 -15.39
C GLU A 13 -4.78 -72.33 -14.04
N LYS A 14 -5.37 -71.97 -12.90
CA LYS A 14 -4.97 -72.35 -11.55
C LYS A 14 -3.47 -72.13 -11.27
N SER A 15 -2.90 -71.03 -11.83
CA SER A 15 -1.50 -70.74 -11.75
C SER A 15 -1.26 -69.24 -11.50
N TYR A 16 -0.11 -68.88 -10.91
CA TYR A 16 0.30 -67.49 -10.74
C TYR A 16 0.83 -66.95 -12.07
N LYS A 17 0.26 -65.83 -12.52
CA LYS A 17 0.72 -65.07 -13.71
C LYS A 17 1.34 -63.74 -13.27
N THR A 18 2.48 -63.41 -13.87
CA THR A 18 3.13 -62.11 -13.68
C THR A 18 3.09 -61.29 -14.96
N VAL A 19 2.43 -60.16 -14.92
CA VAL A 19 2.42 -59.22 -16.00
C VAL A 19 3.37 -58.07 -15.63
N LYS A 20 4.17 -57.63 -16.58
CA LYS A 20 5.12 -56.53 -16.40
C LYS A 20 4.73 -55.36 -17.36
N THR A 21 4.77 -54.12 -16.85
CA THR A 21 4.67 -52.96 -17.70
C THR A 21 5.97 -52.77 -18.49
N GLN A 22 5.86 -52.01 -19.59
CA GLN A 22 7.09 -51.56 -20.27
C GLN A 22 7.81 -50.49 -19.45
N SER A 23 9.12 -50.35 -19.62
CA SER A 23 9.88 -49.23 -19.06
C SER A 23 9.41 -47.92 -19.70
N ILE A 24 9.23 -46.87 -18.88
CA ILE A 24 8.91 -45.54 -19.36
C ILE A 24 10.15 -44.67 -19.18
N ASP A 25 10.74 -44.28 -20.29
CA ASP A 25 11.86 -43.33 -20.28
C ASP A 25 11.29 -41.92 -20.21
N ILE A 26 11.60 -41.19 -19.14
CA ILE A 26 11.20 -39.81 -18.95
C ILE A 26 12.44 -38.92 -19.19
N SER A 27 12.39 -38.15 -20.25
CA SER A 27 13.39 -37.11 -20.50
C SER A 27 12.89 -35.80 -19.89
N VAL A 28 13.57 -35.35 -18.83
CA VAL A 28 13.27 -34.06 -18.19
C VAL A 28 14.17 -33.00 -18.83
N ALA A 29 13.59 -32.13 -19.63
CA ALA A 29 14.29 -30.96 -20.14
C ALA A 29 14.40 -29.90 -19.03
N LYS A 30 15.58 -29.27 -18.91
CA LYS A 30 15.79 -28.15 -17.98
C LYS A 30 14.88 -26.99 -18.39
N GLY A 31 13.86 -26.71 -17.58
CA GLY A 31 12.88 -25.66 -17.86
C GLY A 31 13.52 -24.26 -17.82
N SER A 32 13.30 -23.47 -18.84
CA SER A 32 13.63 -22.05 -18.87
C SER A 32 12.46 -21.25 -18.27
N GLY A 33 12.13 -21.44 -17.01
CA GLY A 33 10.91 -20.89 -16.43
C GLY A 33 11.16 -20.04 -15.21
N HIS A 34 10.79 -18.77 -15.28
CA HIS A 34 10.43 -17.92 -14.15
C HIS A 34 9.04 -18.34 -13.64
N GLY A 35 9.00 -19.35 -12.82
CA GLY A 35 7.78 -19.78 -12.14
C GLY A 35 8.12 -20.09 -10.68
N GLY A 36 7.32 -19.55 -9.74
CA GLY A 36 7.53 -19.64 -8.31
C GLY A 36 8.04 -20.98 -7.85
N SER A 37 9.28 -21.03 -7.43
CA SER A 37 9.99 -22.26 -7.14
C SER A 37 9.59 -22.83 -5.77
N MET A 38 9.12 -24.05 -5.76
CA MET A 38 9.76 -24.98 -4.83
C MET A 38 11.25 -24.85 -5.07
N VAL A 39 11.98 -24.39 -4.07
CA VAL A 39 13.44 -24.22 -4.15
C VAL A 39 14.00 -25.60 -4.47
N ASP A 40 14.52 -25.76 -5.71
CA ASP A 40 15.31 -26.93 -6.09
C ASP A 40 16.63 -26.83 -5.34
N TYR A 41 16.76 -27.63 -4.25
CA TYR A 41 17.97 -27.72 -3.43
C TYR A 41 19.07 -28.56 -4.10
N SER A 42 18.99 -28.80 -5.40
CA SER A 42 19.95 -29.59 -6.17
C SER A 42 21.18 -28.80 -6.66
N ASP A 43 21.21 -27.47 -6.52
CA ASP A 43 22.45 -26.73 -6.63
C ASP A 43 23.22 -26.97 -5.33
N GLU A 44 24.28 -27.77 -5.40
CA GLU A 44 25.26 -28.00 -4.34
C GLU A 44 25.98 -26.68 -3.99
N GLU A 45 25.28 -25.77 -3.30
CA GLU A 45 25.95 -24.75 -2.52
C GLU A 45 26.60 -25.48 -1.33
N ASN A 46 27.90 -25.73 -1.43
CA ASN A 46 28.69 -26.41 -0.40
C ASN A 46 28.86 -25.58 0.88
N ASP A 47 28.17 -24.44 1.02
CA ASP A 47 28.30 -23.52 2.14
C ASP A 47 27.02 -22.67 2.35
N ILE A 48 26.98 -21.95 3.48
CA ILE A 48 25.90 -21.02 3.80
C ILE A 48 25.93 -19.78 2.90
N ARG A 49 24.76 -19.19 2.65
CA ARG A 49 24.63 -17.87 1.95
C ARG A 49 25.28 -16.77 2.77
N GLY A 50 25.86 -15.78 2.07
CA GLY A 50 26.60 -14.67 2.67
C GLY A 50 25.73 -13.77 3.56
N ILE A 51 26.40 -12.87 4.31
CA ILE A 51 25.73 -11.91 5.21
C ILE A 51 24.90 -10.89 4.42
N LYS A 52 23.89 -10.33 5.07
CA LYS A 52 23.11 -9.18 4.59
C LYS A 52 23.85 -7.89 4.92
N THR A 53 24.34 -7.21 3.89
CA THR A 53 25.00 -5.90 4.01
C THR A 53 24.01 -4.74 3.85
N GLY A 54 24.41 -3.53 4.24
CA GLY A 54 23.62 -2.31 4.14
C GLY A 54 22.82 -1.98 5.40
N ASN A 55 22.12 -0.83 5.33
CA ASN A 55 21.37 -0.30 6.46
C ASN A 55 20.21 -1.20 6.86
N THR A 56 20.10 -1.43 8.15
CA THR A 56 19.03 -2.22 8.74
C THR A 56 18.24 -1.36 9.72
N SER A 57 16.92 -1.33 9.59
CA SER A 57 16.04 -0.67 10.56
C SER A 57 15.91 -1.55 11.80
N LEU A 58 16.40 -1.05 12.94
CA LEU A 58 16.21 -1.68 14.23
C LEU A 58 14.84 -1.35 14.79
N ARG A 59 14.21 -2.31 15.43
CA ARG A 59 12.94 -2.13 16.15
C ARG A 59 13.02 -2.76 17.52
N ASN A 60 12.21 -2.29 18.45
CA ASN A 60 12.09 -2.96 19.74
C ASN A 60 11.44 -4.33 19.58
N THR A 61 11.84 -5.28 20.42
CA THR A 61 11.28 -6.64 20.38
C THR A 61 9.79 -6.62 20.69
N GLY A 62 8.98 -7.16 19.78
CA GLY A 62 7.52 -7.22 19.93
C GLY A 62 6.77 -5.97 19.48
N GLU A 63 7.46 -4.92 19.05
CA GLU A 63 6.83 -3.76 18.42
C GLU A 63 6.59 -4.04 16.92
N PHE A 64 5.34 -4.03 16.53
CA PHE A 64 4.90 -4.15 15.15
C PHE A 64 4.16 -2.88 14.71
N PHE A 65 4.30 -2.54 13.44
CA PHE A 65 3.45 -1.51 12.84
C PHE A 65 1.98 -1.92 12.91
N TYR A 66 1.68 -3.21 12.67
CA TYR A 66 0.34 -3.77 12.81
C TYR A 66 -0.21 -3.62 14.24
N GLY A 67 -1.36 -2.95 14.36
CA GLY A 67 -2.02 -2.71 15.65
C GLY A 67 -1.41 -1.59 16.49
N SER A 68 -0.36 -0.91 16.01
CA SER A 68 0.20 0.29 16.66
C SER A 68 -0.75 1.49 16.52
N ALA A 69 -0.53 2.53 17.35
CA ALA A 69 -1.26 3.79 17.22
C ALA A 69 -1.09 4.41 15.82
N SER A 70 0.12 4.35 15.26
CA SER A 70 0.41 4.87 13.91
C SER A 70 -0.35 4.12 12.81
N TYR A 71 -0.56 2.81 12.94
CA TYR A 71 -1.37 2.01 12.03
C TYR A 71 -2.83 2.47 12.02
N TRP A 72 -3.45 2.60 13.21
CA TRP A 72 -4.84 3.03 13.31
C TRP A 72 -5.03 4.49 12.90
N VAL A 73 -4.09 5.37 13.25
CA VAL A 73 -4.10 6.77 12.80
C VAL A 73 -4.02 6.85 11.28
N SER A 74 -3.20 6.04 10.61
CA SER A 74 -3.11 6.03 9.15
C SER A 74 -4.45 5.67 8.49
N ILE A 75 -5.13 4.63 8.99
CA ILE A 75 -6.46 4.22 8.49
C ILE A 75 -7.49 5.33 8.74
N MET A 76 -7.52 5.91 9.95
CA MET A 76 -8.43 7.00 10.29
C MET A 76 -8.21 8.23 9.39
N CYS A 77 -6.96 8.62 9.13
CA CYS A 77 -6.64 9.71 8.21
C CYS A 77 -7.17 9.44 6.79
N LEU A 78 -7.05 8.20 6.29
CA LEU A 78 -7.58 7.82 4.98
C LEU A 78 -9.10 7.94 4.93
N ILE A 79 -9.81 7.48 5.98
CA ILE A 79 -11.27 7.58 6.08
C ILE A 79 -11.70 9.06 6.12
N ILE A 80 -11.03 9.89 6.93
CA ILE A 80 -11.34 11.32 7.04
C ILE A 80 -11.10 12.01 5.69
N LEU A 81 -9.99 11.72 5.02
CA LEU A 81 -9.69 12.24 3.69
C LEU A 81 -10.77 11.84 2.68
N PHE A 82 -11.21 10.58 2.70
CA PHE A 82 -12.28 10.09 1.84
C PHE A 82 -13.58 10.87 2.07
N VAL A 83 -14.00 11.06 3.32
CA VAL A 83 -15.21 11.83 3.66
C VAL A 83 -15.10 13.27 3.15
N ILE A 84 -13.95 13.92 3.32
CA ILE A 84 -13.70 15.27 2.81
C ILE A 84 -13.84 15.30 1.28
N LEU A 85 -13.20 14.35 0.58
CA LEU A 85 -13.29 14.24 -0.87
C LEU A 85 -14.73 13.95 -1.32
N LEU A 86 -15.45 13.08 -0.64
CA LEU A 86 -16.85 12.77 -0.92
C LEU A 86 -17.71 14.03 -0.84
N ILE A 87 -17.57 14.84 0.22
CA ILE A 87 -18.28 16.11 0.38
C ILE A 87 -17.93 17.08 -0.75
N ILE A 88 -16.64 17.20 -1.12
CA ILE A 88 -16.19 18.07 -2.20
C ILE A 88 -16.77 17.64 -3.56
N PHE A 89 -16.68 16.34 -3.88
CA PHE A 89 -17.19 15.81 -5.14
C PHE A 89 -18.72 15.92 -5.22
N ARG A 90 -19.43 15.61 -4.13
CA ARG A 90 -20.87 15.76 -4.04
C ARG A 90 -21.28 17.21 -4.26
N LYS A 91 -20.60 18.18 -3.61
CA LYS A 91 -20.85 19.60 -3.81
C LYS A 91 -20.61 20.03 -5.27
N ARG A 92 -19.52 19.54 -5.89
CA ARG A 92 -19.24 19.79 -7.31
C ARG A 92 -20.31 19.17 -8.23
N ALA A 93 -20.81 17.98 -7.92
CA ALA A 93 -21.85 17.31 -8.68
C ALA A 93 -23.16 18.12 -8.64
N ILE A 94 -23.56 18.59 -7.46
CA ILE A 94 -24.74 19.45 -7.28
C ILE A 94 -24.54 20.78 -8.01
N ASP A 95 -23.40 21.44 -7.85
CA ASP A 95 -23.08 22.70 -8.53
C ASP A 95 -23.06 22.56 -10.07
N ASN A 96 -22.71 21.38 -10.59
CA ASN A 96 -22.73 21.11 -12.04
C ASN A 96 -24.11 20.71 -12.57
N ALA A 97 -24.98 20.17 -11.70
CA ALA A 97 -26.37 19.88 -12.06
C ALA A 97 -27.24 21.15 -12.08
N ASP A 98 -26.80 22.24 -11.45
CA ASP A 98 -27.46 23.53 -11.48
C ASP A 98 -27.25 24.21 -12.86
N ILE A 99 -28.25 24.08 -13.71
CA ILE A 99 -28.26 24.63 -15.10
C ILE A 99 -28.03 26.13 -15.10
N VAL A 100 -28.54 26.84 -14.09
CA VAL A 100 -28.41 28.31 -13.97
C VAL A 100 -26.94 28.67 -13.70
N LYS A 101 -26.27 27.99 -12.77
CA LYS A 101 -24.83 28.20 -12.51
C LYS A 101 -23.94 27.79 -13.68
N MET A 102 -24.31 26.75 -14.42
CA MET A 102 -23.58 26.33 -15.62
C MET A 102 -23.72 27.39 -16.76
N LYS A 103 -24.92 27.88 -16.98
CA LYS A 103 -25.15 28.96 -17.97
C LYS A 103 -24.32 30.20 -17.61
N GLY A 104 -24.36 30.65 -16.35
CA GLY A 104 -23.57 31.79 -15.88
C GLY A 104 -22.05 31.62 -16.02
N ARG A 105 -21.50 30.38 -15.93
CA ARG A 105 -20.07 30.10 -16.19
C ARG A 105 -19.73 30.08 -17.70
N ARG A 106 -20.68 29.70 -18.56
CA ARG A 106 -20.53 29.68 -20.02
C ARG A 106 -20.72 31.04 -20.64
N ALA A 107 -21.51 31.92 -20.02
CA ALA A 107 -21.83 33.27 -20.51
C ALA A 107 -20.56 34.02 -20.93
N ASN A 108 -19.57 34.10 -20.05
CA ASN A 108 -18.32 34.80 -20.36
C ASN A 108 -17.57 34.16 -21.55
N LYS A 109 -17.48 32.81 -21.63
CA LYS A 109 -16.80 32.14 -22.76
C LYS A 109 -17.50 32.41 -24.10
N ILE A 110 -18.83 32.43 -24.10
CA ILE A 110 -19.64 32.73 -25.32
C ILE A 110 -19.49 34.16 -25.69
N ALA A 111 -19.59 35.12 -24.75
CA ALA A 111 -19.41 36.54 -24.98
C ALA A 111 -18.01 36.86 -25.55
N VAL A 112 -16.94 36.30 -24.92
CA VAL A 112 -15.56 36.49 -25.43
C VAL A 112 -15.39 35.90 -26.84
N LYS A 113 -16.03 34.75 -27.14
CA LYS A 113 -15.99 34.17 -28.50
C LYS A 113 -16.67 35.07 -29.52
N ARG A 114 -17.84 35.67 -29.20
CA ARG A 114 -18.54 36.62 -30.06
C ARG A 114 -17.76 37.91 -30.23
N LEU A 115 -17.19 38.46 -29.16
CA LEU A 115 -16.33 39.65 -29.24
C LEU A 115 -15.09 39.39 -30.10
N ARG A 116 -14.51 38.20 -30.07
CA ARG A 116 -13.41 37.83 -30.98
C ARG A 116 -13.85 37.74 -32.45
N ASN A 117 -15.11 37.38 -32.71
CA ASN A 117 -15.69 37.46 -34.06
C ASN A 117 -15.93 38.93 -34.46
N ALA A 118 -16.44 39.78 -33.57
CA ALA A 118 -16.59 41.20 -33.78
C ALA A 118 -15.24 41.87 -34.12
N GLU A 119 -14.13 41.50 -33.45
CA GLU A 119 -12.78 41.99 -33.78
C GLU A 119 -12.36 41.65 -35.21
N LYS A 120 -12.72 40.46 -35.71
CA LYS A 120 -12.44 40.12 -37.12
C LYS A 120 -13.26 40.96 -38.10
N LEU A 121 -14.52 41.20 -37.75
CA LEU A 121 -15.41 42.06 -38.58
C LEU A 121 -14.95 43.52 -38.59
N MET A 122 -14.46 44.01 -37.45
CA MET A 122 -13.83 45.33 -37.34
C MET A 122 -12.61 45.46 -38.26
N LYS A 123 -11.69 44.49 -38.21
CA LYS A 123 -10.49 44.41 -39.06
C LYS A 123 -10.85 44.29 -40.56
N ALA A 124 -12.02 43.74 -40.89
CA ALA A 124 -12.53 43.61 -42.26
C ALA A 124 -13.33 44.83 -42.73
N GLY A 125 -13.47 45.86 -41.89
CA GLY A 125 -14.22 47.10 -42.24
C GLY A 125 -15.74 46.90 -42.33
N LYS A 126 -16.30 45.79 -41.80
CA LYS A 126 -17.72 45.46 -41.88
C LYS A 126 -18.50 46.05 -40.69
N GLN A 127 -18.81 47.34 -40.76
CA GLN A 127 -19.34 48.13 -39.65
C GLN A 127 -20.66 47.60 -39.08
N ASN A 128 -21.67 47.37 -39.92
CA ASN A 128 -22.99 46.92 -39.44
C ASN A 128 -22.93 45.53 -38.81
N GLU A 129 -22.19 44.58 -39.43
CA GLU A 129 -22.02 43.23 -38.90
C GLU A 129 -21.25 43.26 -37.57
N PHE A 130 -20.29 44.16 -37.41
CA PHE A 130 -19.52 44.38 -36.19
C PHE A 130 -20.41 44.77 -35.00
N TYR A 131 -21.21 45.84 -35.15
CA TYR A 131 -22.10 46.32 -34.07
C TYR A 131 -23.16 45.28 -33.71
N ASP A 132 -23.71 44.55 -34.70
CA ASP A 132 -24.64 43.44 -34.45
C ASP A 132 -24.01 42.34 -33.61
N GLU A 133 -22.77 41.98 -33.88
CA GLU A 133 -22.09 40.92 -33.13
C GLU A 133 -21.70 41.35 -31.70
N VAL A 134 -21.31 42.64 -31.52
CA VAL A 134 -21.05 43.21 -30.18
C VAL A 134 -22.35 43.29 -29.38
N LEU A 135 -23.45 43.75 -29.92
CA LEU A 135 -24.77 43.77 -29.26
C LEU A 135 -25.20 42.33 -28.85
N ARG A 136 -25.07 41.37 -29.78
CA ARG A 136 -25.36 39.96 -29.46
C ARG A 136 -24.46 39.42 -28.36
N ALA A 137 -23.22 39.88 -28.24
CA ALA A 137 -22.32 39.51 -27.17
C ALA A 137 -22.78 40.07 -25.83
N LEU A 138 -23.11 41.37 -25.76
CA LEU A 138 -23.55 42.03 -24.53
C LEU A 138 -24.91 41.52 -24.06
N TRP A 139 -25.94 41.50 -24.92
CA TRP A 139 -27.27 40.99 -24.57
C TRP A 139 -27.24 39.50 -24.21
N GLY A 140 -26.51 38.68 -24.99
CA GLY A 140 -26.36 37.26 -24.71
C GLY A 140 -25.61 36.98 -23.40
N TYR A 141 -24.61 37.80 -23.04
CA TYR A 141 -23.91 37.72 -21.77
C TYR A 141 -24.85 37.94 -20.58
N VAL A 142 -25.63 39.01 -20.61
CA VAL A 142 -26.56 39.34 -19.52
C VAL A 142 -27.70 38.35 -19.44
N SER A 143 -28.27 37.94 -20.59
CA SER A 143 -29.29 36.88 -20.65
C SER A 143 -28.84 35.59 -19.96
N ASP A 144 -27.65 35.08 -20.33
CA ASP A 144 -27.10 33.88 -19.74
C ASP A 144 -26.67 34.08 -18.26
N LYS A 145 -26.18 35.29 -17.90
CA LYS A 145 -25.73 35.62 -16.56
C LYS A 145 -26.87 35.76 -15.56
N LEU A 146 -27.93 36.43 -15.96
CA LEU A 146 -29.13 36.65 -15.17
C LEU A 146 -30.18 35.53 -15.33
N ASN A 147 -29.92 34.57 -16.25
CA ASN A 147 -30.85 33.50 -16.63
C ASN A 147 -32.23 34.01 -17.04
N MET A 148 -32.24 35.04 -17.88
CA MET A 148 -33.44 35.64 -18.43
C MET A 148 -33.45 35.56 -19.94
N PRO A 149 -34.58 35.22 -20.58
CA PRO A 149 -34.71 35.32 -22.05
C PRO A 149 -34.44 36.76 -22.55
N VAL A 150 -33.81 36.86 -23.71
CA VAL A 150 -33.44 38.19 -24.29
C VAL A 150 -34.67 39.08 -24.46
N GLU A 151 -35.84 38.50 -24.77
CA GLU A 151 -37.12 39.22 -24.97
C GLU A 151 -37.65 39.89 -23.67
N GLN A 152 -37.19 39.42 -22.49
CA GLN A 152 -37.59 39.95 -21.19
C GLN A 152 -36.55 40.92 -20.61
N LEU A 153 -35.43 41.14 -21.31
CA LEU A 153 -34.40 42.07 -20.89
C LEU A 153 -34.79 43.50 -21.24
N SER A 154 -34.99 44.32 -20.22
CA SER A 154 -35.07 45.77 -20.31
C SER A 154 -33.90 46.40 -19.54
N ARG A 155 -33.57 47.65 -19.82
CA ARG A 155 -32.49 48.36 -19.10
C ARG A 155 -32.72 48.39 -17.60
N ASP A 156 -33.96 48.64 -17.17
CA ASP A 156 -34.32 48.68 -15.77
C ASP A 156 -34.20 47.30 -15.08
N ASN A 157 -34.64 46.22 -15.77
CA ASN A 157 -34.51 44.88 -15.29
C ASN A 157 -33.06 44.41 -15.16
N ILE A 158 -32.20 44.82 -16.09
CA ILE A 158 -30.75 44.49 -16.06
C ILE A 158 -30.10 45.18 -14.86
N SER A 159 -30.34 46.51 -14.73
CA SER A 159 -29.79 47.32 -13.65
C SER A 159 -30.20 46.78 -12.28
N GLY A 160 -31.50 46.55 -12.06
CA GLY A 160 -32.01 45.99 -10.80
C GLY A 160 -31.41 44.61 -10.46
N LYS A 161 -31.42 43.68 -11.43
CA LYS A 161 -30.93 42.32 -11.19
C LYS A 161 -29.40 42.20 -11.05
N LEU A 162 -28.62 43.09 -11.69
CA LEU A 162 -27.17 43.15 -11.45
C LEU A 162 -26.89 43.72 -10.04
N GLY A 163 -27.66 44.73 -9.61
CA GLY A 163 -27.60 45.26 -8.26
C GLY A 163 -27.95 44.22 -7.18
N ASP A 164 -29.01 43.41 -7.38
CA ASP A 164 -29.39 42.30 -6.51
C ASP A 164 -28.29 41.26 -6.37
N ASN A 165 -27.46 41.08 -7.40
CA ASN A 165 -26.28 40.20 -7.37
C ASN A 165 -25.05 40.86 -6.72
N GLY A 166 -25.16 42.07 -6.15
CA GLY A 166 -24.11 42.75 -5.42
C GLY A 166 -23.08 43.47 -6.29
N ILE A 167 -23.41 43.78 -7.55
CA ILE A 167 -22.57 44.55 -8.43
C ILE A 167 -22.78 46.03 -8.12
N LYS A 168 -21.70 46.81 -8.07
CA LYS A 168 -21.73 48.24 -7.78
C LYS A 168 -22.36 49.02 -8.94
N ASP A 169 -23.09 50.11 -8.60
CA ASP A 169 -23.77 50.97 -9.57
C ASP A 169 -22.82 51.54 -10.65
N ASP A 170 -21.57 51.86 -10.28
CA ASP A 170 -20.56 52.31 -11.24
C ASP A 170 -20.28 51.25 -12.34
N THR A 171 -20.20 50.00 -11.98
CA THR A 171 -19.99 48.89 -12.94
C THR A 171 -21.23 48.64 -13.79
N ILE A 172 -22.42 48.77 -13.19
CA ILE A 172 -23.70 48.67 -13.91
C ILE A 172 -23.81 49.80 -14.95
N ASN A 173 -23.51 51.03 -14.54
CA ASN A 173 -23.56 52.20 -15.42
C ASN A 173 -22.58 52.08 -16.60
N LYS A 174 -21.37 51.58 -16.39
CA LYS A 174 -20.41 51.31 -17.47
C LYS A 174 -20.94 50.29 -18.47
N PHE A 175 -21.61 49.23 -17.98
CA PHE A 175 -22.20 48.24 -18.87
C PHE A 175 -23.37 48.79 -19.66
N MET A 176 -24.22 49.59 -19.03
CA MET A 176 -25.34 50.29 -19.71
C MET A 176 -24.83 51.28 -20.74
N SER A 177 -23.81 52.09 -20.41
CA SER A 177 -23.17 53.01 -21.35
C SER A 177 -22.56 52.27 -22.56
N ALA A 178 -21.95 51.12 -22.37
CA ALA A 178 -21.42 50.30 -23.47
C ALA A 178 -22.54 49.79 -24.41
N LEU A 179 -23.70 49.43 -23.86
CA LEU A 179 -24.88 49.06 -24.64
C LEU A 179 -25.41 50.26 -25.44
N ASP A 180 -25.58 51.40 -24.77
CA ASP A 180 -26.09 52.64 -25.39
C ASP A 180 -25.16 53.12 -26.49
N GLU A 181 -23.86 53.12 -26.26
CA GLU A 181 -22.85 53.49 -27.27
C GLU A 181 -22.92 52.57 -28.50
N CYS A 182 -23.05 51.28 -28.28
CA CYS A 182 -23.13 50.29 -29.36
C CYS A 182 -24.44 50.40 -30.15
N GLU A 183 -25.58 50.64 -29.50
CA GLU A 183 -26.88 50.89 -30.15
C GLU A 183 -26.87 52.18 -30.91
N PHE A 184 -26.32 53.27 -30.34
CA PHE A 184 -26.24 54.58 -31.02
C PHE A 184 -25.42 54.48 -32.31
N GLU A 185 -24.24 53.95 -32.26
CA GLU A 185 -23.34 53.80 -33.42
C GLU A 185 -23.88 52.87 -34.51
N ARG A 186 -24.76 51.93 -34.15
CA ARG A 186 -25.46 51.09 -35.12
C ARG A 186 -26.46 51.82 -35.95
N TYR A 187 -27.19 52.76 -35.35
CA TYR A 187 -28.31 53.47 -36.01
C TYR A 187 -27.96 54.89 -36.54
N ALA A 188 -26.93 55.48 -35.94
CA ALA A 188 -26.47 56.85 -36.36
C ALA A 188 -24.93 56.80 -36.47
N PRO A 189 -24.38 56.16 -37.50
CA PRO A 189 -22.96 55.99 -37.63
C PRO A 189 -22.23 57.28 -37.83
N GLY A 190 -21.33 57.64 -36.90
CA GLY A 190 -20.37 58.75 -37.02
C GLY A 190 -19.15 58.33 -37.83
N ASP A 191 -17.97 58.87 -37.52
CA ASP A 191 -16.71 58.55 -38.19
C ASP A 191 -16.32 57.05 -38.00
N ALA A 192 -16.38 56.29 -39.10
CA ALA A 192 -16.52 54.84 -39.11
C ALA A 192 -15.35 54.04 -38.49
N ALA A 193 -14.13 54.56 -38.49
CA ALA A 193 -12.94 53.79 -38.07
C ALA A 193 -12.58 53.98 -36.58
N GLY A 194 -12.73 55.19 -36.03
CA GLY A 194 -12.35 55.47 -34.63
C GLY A 194 -13.36 54.97 -33.60
N ASN A 195 -14.64 54.88 -33.98
CA ASN A 195 -15.70 54.45 -33.04
C ASN A 195 -15.79 52.94 -32.82
N MET A 196 -15.42 52.10 -33.80
CA MET A 196 -15.43 50.66 -33.65
C MET A 196 -14.44 50.17 -32.59
N ASP A 197 -13.20 50.68 -32.55
CA ASP A 197 -12.20 50.33 -31.53
C ASP A 197 -12.64 50.75 -30.12
N LYS A 198 -13.23 51.95 -30.01
CA LYS A 198 -13.73 52.45 -28.74
C LYS A 198 -14.88 51.59 -28.21
N THR A 199 -15.89 51.33 -29.03
CA THR A 199 -17.04 50.48 -28.67
C THR A 199 -16.60 49.05 -28.33
N TYR A 200 -15.62 48.47 -29.05
CA TYR A 200 -15.08 47.16 -28.77
C TYR A 200 -14.43 47.09 -27.37
N ASN A 201 -13.59 48.09 -27.06
CA ASN A 201 -12.91 48.16 -25.76
C ASN A 201 -13.91 48.44 -24.62
N SER A 202 -14.93 49.32 -24.84
CA SER A 202 -15.99 49.56 -23.86
C SER A 202 -16.77 48.28 -23.55
N ALA A 203 -17.12 47.47 -24.55
CA ALA A 203 -17.84 46.20 -24.37
C ALA A 203 -17.01 45.15 -23.64
N ILE A 204 -15.73 45.01 -23.96
CA ILE A 204 -14.83 44.08 -23.25
C ILE A 204 -14.68 44.49 -21.79
N ASN A 205 -14.36 45.75 -21.53
CA ASN A 205 -14.15 46.27 -20.18
C ASN A 205 -15.41 46.13 -19.33
N ALA A 206 -16.59 46.41 -19.87
CA ALA A 206 -17.85 46.25 -19.16
C ALA A 206 -18.12 44.80 -18.74
N ILE A 207 -17.85 43.81 -19.59
CA ILE A 207 -17.97 42.41 -19.25
C ILE A 207 -16.91 41.97 -18.20
N MET A 208 -15.66 42.45 -18.34
CA MET A 208 -14.59 42.16 -17.39
C MET A 208 -14.87 42.74 -16.01
N ASP A 209 -15.34 43.97 -15.91
CA ASP A 209 -15.65 44.63 -14.64
C ASP A 209 -16.76 43.92 -13.87
N ILE A 210 -17.79 43.43 -14.57
CA ILE A 210 -18.84 42.57 -13.96
C ILE A 210 -18.25 41.26 -13.45
N GLU A 211 -17.42 40.59 -14.23
CA GLU A 211 -16.81 39.31 -13.81
C GLU A 211 -15.86 39.49 -12.63
N ASP A 212 -15.09 40.53 -12.58
CA ASP A 212 -14.14 40.78 -11.47
C ASP A 212 -14.85 41.22 -10.18
N SER A 213 -15.95 41.97 -10.30
CA SER A 213 -16.83 42.26 -9.16
C SER A 213 -17.41 41.00 -8.56
N LEU A 214 -17.83 40.04 -9.39
CA LEU A 214 -18.37 38.74 -8.93
C LEU A 214 -17.30 37.82 -8.40
N LYS A 215 -16.04 37.88 -8.85
CA LYS A 215 -14.90 37.10 -8.31
C LYS A 215 -14.48 37.62 -6.94
N THR A 216 -14.43 38.95 -6.74
CA THR A 216 -14.06 39.56 -5.45
C THR A 216 -15.05 39.20 -4.36
N LEU A 217 -16.34 39.13 -4.63
CA LEU A 217 -17.38 38.69 -3.72
C LEU A 217 -17.23 37.20 -3.33
N LYS A 218 -16.70 36.34 -4.23
CA LYS A 218 -16.42 34.91 -3.97
C LYS A 218 -15.14 34.65 -3.16
N ASN A 219 -14.11 35.48 -3.36
CA ASN A 219 -12.81 35.29 -2.70
C ASN A 219 -12.81 35.68 -1.21
N LYS A 220 -13.69 36.58 -0.78
CA LYS A 220 -13.85 36.96 0.63
C LYS A 220 -14.31 35.80 1.54
N LYS A 221 -14.80 34.67 0.96
CA LYS A 221 -15.23 33.44 1.67
C LYS A 221 -14.18 32.32 1.72
N LYS A 222 -12.97 32.52 1.21
CA LYS A 222 -12.01 31.42 0.99
C LYS A 222 -10.70 31.50 1.79
N SER A 223 -10.52 32.51 2.67
CA SER A 223 -9.21 32.83 3.25
C SER A 223 -8.77 32.00 4.45
N ASP A 224 -9.59 31.09 5.03
CA ASP A 224 -9.26 30.50 6.35
C ASP A 224 -8.81 29.03 6.35
N LYS A 225 -8.49 28.44 5.20
CA LYS A 225 -8.24 26.98 5.14
C LYS A 225 -6.85 26.54 4.68
N ALA A 226 -5.92 27.45 4.40
CA ALA A 226 -4.59 27.10 3.87
C ALA A 226 -3.50 26.88 4.93
N VAL A 227 -3.72 27.26 6.19
CA VAL A 227 -2.68 27.27 7.23
C VAL A 227 -2.49 25.91 7.93
N ILE A 228 -3.49 25.04 7.91
CA ILE A 228 -3.46 23.75 8.65
C ILE A 228 -2.61 22.67 7.95
N LEU A 229 -2.36 22.77 6.66
CA LEU A 229 -1.64 21.73 5.88
C LEU A 229 -0.12 21.83 5.99
N LEU A 230 0.43 22.94 6.48
CA LEU A 230 1.90 23.19 6.52
C LEU A 230 2.57 22.74 7.82
N MET A 231 1.83 22.41 8.87
CA MET A 231 2.41 22.02 10.19
C MET A 231 2.71 20.54 10.37
N LEU A 232 2.44 19.70 9.38
CA LEU A 232 2.55 18.22 9.51
C LEU A 232 3.86 17.64 8.96
N LEU A 233 4.84 18.46 8.56
CA LEU A 233 6.06 18.02 7.84
C LEU A 233 7.37 18.18 8.61
N LEU A 234 7.34 18.44 9.92
CA LEU A 234 8.57 18.70 10.71
C LEU A 234 8.69 17.77 11.91
N PHE A 235 8.88 16.45 11.66
CA PHE A 235 9.41 15.56 12.69
C PHE A 235 10.47 14.66 12.06
N CYS A 236 11.71 15.12 12.11
CA CYS A 236 12.90 14.35 11.77
C CYS A 236 13.64 14.02 13.07
N PRO A 237 13.79 12.75 13.49
CA PRO A 237 14.58 12.43 14.67
C PRO A 237 16.08 12.48 14.34
N LEU A 238 16.84 13.17 15.18
CA LEU A 238 18.31 13.17 15.15
C LEU A 238 18.82 11.80 15.64
N ALA A 239 19.60 11.14 14.82
CA ALA A 239 20.29 9.90 15.17
C ALA A 239 21.59 10.19 15.92
N MET A 240 21.75 9.61 17.12
CA MET A 240 23.00 9.57 17.86
C MET A 240 23.86 8.40 17.35
N SER A 241 25.18 8.63 17.27
CA SER A 241 26.19 7.66 16.84
C SER A 241 26.29 6.49 17.82
N ALA A 242 25.80 5.33 17.40
CA ALA A 242 26.08 4.02 17.99
C ALA A 242 26.95 3.22 17.01
N VAL A 243 27.59 2.14 17.48
CA VAL A 243 28.27 1.16 16.62
C VAL A 243 27.39 0.87 15.40
N THR A 244 27.91 1.07 14.20
CA THR A 244 27.09 0.86 13.00
C THR A 244 27.17 -0.59 12.56
N LYS A 245 26.10 -1.11 11.94
CA LYS A 245 26.07 -2.46 11.39
C LYS A 245 27.18 -2.67 10.37
N GLU A 246 27.50 -1.64 9.59
CA GLU A 246 28.57 -1.69 8.58
C GLU A 246 29.94 -2.04 9.16
N GLN A 247 30.28 -1.48 10.34
CA GLN A 247 31.54 -1.80 11.02
C GLN A 247 31.59 -3.25 11.45
N VAL A 248 30.47 -3.83 11.91
CA VAL A 248 30.40 -5.23 12.33
C VAL A 248 30.43 -6.17 11.09
N ASP A 249 29.75 -5.79 10.01
CA ASP A 249 29.78 -6.52 8.72
C ASP A 249 31.21 -6.56 8.13
N GLU A 250 31.97 -5.47 8.35
CA GLU A 250 33.38 -5.40 7.94
C GLU A 250 34.26 -6.39 8.74
N GLU A 251 34.07 -6.46 10.06
CA GLU A 251 34.79 -7.45 10.89
C GLU A 251 34.46 -8.89 10.46
N TYR A 252 33.20 -9.19 10.15
CA TYR A 252 32.81 -10.48 9.56
C TYR A 252 33.55 -10.76 8.25
N SER A 253 33.61 -9.76 7.36
CA SER A 253 34.23 -9.89 6.03
C SER A 253 35.74 -10.09 6.13
N LYS A 254 36.41 -9.58 7.18
CA LYS A 254 37.82 -9.83 7.49
C LYS A 254 38.08 -11.21 8.08
N GLY A 255 37.05 -11.98 8.38
CA GLY A 255 37.16 -13.28 9.04
C GLY A 255 37.23 -13.21 10.58
N ASN A 256 37.05 -12.01 11.16
CA ASN A 256 37.05 -11.79 12.60
C ASN A 256 35.70 -12.16 13.24
N TYR A 257 35.26 -13.40 13.05
CA TYR A 257 33.89 -13.85 13.40
C TYR A 257 33.55 -13.66 14.88
N GLN A 258 34.50 -13.85 15.79
CA GLN A 258 34.27 -13.63 17.23
C GLN A 258 33.96 -12.15 17.53
N GLN A 259 34.68 -11.21 16.90
CA GLN A 259 34.40 -9.79 17.06
C GLN A 259 33.06 -9.40 16.42
N ALA A 260 32.72 -9.98 15.28
CA ALA A 260 31.43 -9.82 14.65
C ALA A 260 30.27 -10.32 15.53
N ILE A 261 30.42 -11.48 16.21
CA ILE A 261 29.44 -12.00 17.18
C ILE A 261 29.21 -10.99 18.32
N ILE A 262 30.28 -10.43 18.88
CA ILE A 262 30.18 -9.42 19.95
C ILE A 262 29.45 -8.19 19.43
N GLY A 263 29.84 -7.67 18.27
CA GLY A 263 29.24 -6.49 17.65
C GLY A 263 27.75 -6.69 17.31
N TYR A 264 27.38 -7.80 16.71
CA TYR A 264 25.96 -8.11 16.43
C TYR A 264 25.14 -8.24 17.71
N ASN A 265 25.67 -8.86 18.77
CA ASN A 265 25.00 -8.93 20.06
C ASN A 265 24.82 -7.58 20.73
N GLU A 266 25.78 -6.65 20.61
CA GLU A 266 25.64 -5.27 21.10
C GLU A 266 24.56 -4.50 20.34
N LEU A 267 24.54 -4.64 18.99
CA LEU A 267 23.49 -4.05 18.18
C LEU A 267 22.10 -4.60 18.55
N LEU A 268 21.99 -5.90 18.82
CA LEU A 268 20.74 -6.55 19.24
C LEU A 268 20.23 -6.09 20.62
N LYS A 269 21.07 -5.49 21.47
CA LYS A 269 20.60 -4.83 22.70
C LYS A 269 19.89 -3.50 22.43
N THR A 270 20.21 -2.83 21.32
CA THR A 270 19.57 -1.57 20.94
C THR A 270 18.27 -1.78 20.14
N GLY A 271 18.12 -2.94 19.52
CA GLY A 271 16.94 -3.31 18.76
C GLY A 271 17.14 -4.59 17.96
N VAL A 272 16.05 -5.17 17.51
CA VAL A 272 16.08 -6.44 16.76
C VAL A 272 15.83 -6.22 15.28
N SER A 273 16.46 -7.04 14.44
CA SER A 273 16.19 -7.14 13.02
C SER A 273 16.46 -8.55 12.52
N SER A 274 15.73 -8.95 11.50
CA SER A 274 15.91 -10.21 10.79
C SER A 274 17.35 -10.34 10.26
N ASP A 275 17.89 -9.28 9.67
CA ASP A 275 19.23 -9.28 9.08
C ASP A 275 20.33 -9.40 10.12
N LEU A 276 20.16 -8.75 11.30
CA LEU A 276 21.14 -8.90 12.39
C LEU A 276 21.18 -10.32 12.92
N TYR A 277 20.02 -10.93 13.19
CA TYR A 277 19.98 -12.33 13.63
C TYR A 277 20.52 -13.28 12.54
N TYR A 278 20.24 -13.01 11.27
CA TYR A 278 20.78 -13.80 10.17
C TYR A 278 22.31 -13.71 10.11
N ASN A 279 22.88 -12.49 10.17
CA ASN A 279 24.33 -12.30 10.15
C ASN A 279 25.00 -12.89 11.40
N LEU A 280 24.36 -12.78 12.57
CA LEU A 280 24.81 -13.43 13.80
C LEU A 280 24.83 -14.96 13.66
N GLY A 281 23.80 -15.55 13.02
CA GLY A 281 23.75 -16.96 12.70
C GLY A 281 24.90 -17.39 11.80
N ASN A 282 25.18 -16.60 10.76
CA ASN A 282 26.33 -16.82 9.89
C ASN A 282 27.66 -16.80 10.67
N ALA A 283 27.83 -15.82 11.58
CA ALA A 283 29.04 -15.70 12.38
C ALA A 283 29.21 -16.88 13.36
N TYR A 284 28.14 -17.34 14.03
CA TYR A 284 28.17 -18.56 14.85
C TYR A 284 28.52 -19.81 14.04
N TYR A 285 27.94 -19.96 12.86
CA TYR A 285 28.27 -21.07 11.96
C TYR A 285 29.78 -21.08 11.60
N ARG A 286 30.35 -19.91 11.24
CA ARG A 286 31.76 -19.74 10.92
C ARG A 286 32.70 -20.07 12.10
N THR A 287 32.24 -19.94 13.33
CA THR A 287 32.99 -20.33 14.52
C THR A 287 32.74 -21.79 14.97
N GLY A 288 31.90 -22.51 14.22
CA GLY A 288 31.58 -23.95 14.51
C GLY A 288 30.45 -24.14 15.51
N ASP A 289 29.83 -23.08 16.05
CA ASP A 289 28.71 -23.16 16.98
C ASP A 289 27.39 -23.30 16.21
N ASN A 290 27.11 -24.52 15.76
CA ASN A 290 25.92 -24.82 14.97
C ASN A 290 24.62 -24.58 15.77
N THR A 291 24.63 -24.83 17.05
CA THR A 291 23.45 -24.70 17.93
C THR A 291 23.03 -23.24 18.06
N LYS A 292 23.98 -22.34 18.35
CA LYS A 292 23.68 -20.89 18.39
C LYS A 292 23.37 -20.34 17.02
N ALA A 293 23.95 -20.90 15.95
CA ALA A 293 23.56 -20.51 14.59
C ALA A 293 22.09 -20.84 14.31
N ILE A 294 21.62 -22.04 14.71
CA ILE A 294 20.21 -22.43 14.59
C ILE A 294 19.31 -21.48 15.39
N VAL A 295 19.64 -21.17 16.65
CA VAL A 295 18.88 -20.21 17.48
C VAL A 295 18.77 -18.86 16.81
N ALA A 296 19.89 -18.33 16.27
CA ALA A 296 19.91 -17.03 15.61
C ALA A 296 19.08 -17.04 14.32
N TYR A 297 19.20 -18.08 13.47
CA TYR A 297 18.39 -18.21 12.26
C TYR A 297 16.90 -18.39 12.55
N GLU A 298 16.52 -19.13 13.59
CA GLU A 298 15.11 -19.24 13.99
C GLU A 298 14.54 -17.90 14.44
N ARG A 299 15.31 -17.10 15.20
CA ARG A 299 14.92 -15.73 15.57
C ARG A 299 14.79 -14.82 14.34
N ALA A 300 15.72 -14.96 13.38
CA ALA A 300 15.64 -14.24 12.10
C ALA A 300 14.39 -14.62 11.32
N LEU A 301 14.09 -15.93 11.24
CA LEU A 301 12.93 -16.45 10.53
C LEU A 301 11.60 -15.98 11.13
N ARG A 302 11.51 -15.85 12.44
CA ARG A 302 10.32 -15.30 13.11
C ARG A 302 10.04 -13.86 12.72
N LEU A 303 11.08 -13.06 12.47
CA LEU A 303 10.96 -11.67 12.02
C LEU A 303 10.65 -11.56 10.53
N SER A 304 11.13 -12.53 9.73
CA SER A 304 10.96 -12.57 8.28
C SER A 304 10.71 -14.00 7.77
N PRO A 305 9.48 -14.53 7.97
CA PRO A 305 9.18 -15.97 7.74
C PRO A 305 9.34 -16.42 6.29
N GLY A 306 9.17 -15.53 5.31
CA GLY A 306 9.29 -15.83 3.89
C GLY A 306 10.69 -15.68 3.31
N ASN A 307 11.71 -15.42 4.12
CA ASN A 307 13.06 -15.14 3.62
C ASN A 307 13.78 -16.45 3.24
N SER A 308 14.04 -16.63 1.94
CA SER A 308 14.66 -17.84 1.37
C SER A 308 16.10 -18.06 1.84
N ASP A 309 16.87 -16.98 2.09
CA ASP A 309 18.26 -17.10 2.53
C ASP A 309 18.34 -17.63 3.97
N ILE A 310 17.44 -17.15 4.84
CA ILE A 310 17.35 -17.63 6.22
C ILE A 310 16.94 -19.11 6.24
N LEU A 311 15.92 -19.46 5.45
CA LEU A 311 15.44 -20.84 5.35
C LEU A 311 16.55 -21.78 4.85
N PHE A 312 17.29 -21.35 3.82
CA PHE A 312 18.39 -22.10 3.27
C PHE A 312 19.49 -22.34 4.31
N ASN A 313 20.01 -21.29 4.95
CA ASN A 313 21.08 -21.42 5.92
C ASN A 313 20.65 -22.25 7.17
N LEU A 314 19.42 -22.01 7.63
CA LEU A 314 18.85 -22.80 8.73
C LEU A 314 18.78 -24.28 8.39
N GLN A 315 18.28 -24.63 7.21
CA GLN A 315 18.19 -26.02 6.77
C GLN A 315 19.57 -26.63 6.56
N PHE A 316 20.52 -25.87 6.00
CA PHE A 316 21.90 -26.29 5.81
C PHE A 316 22.56 -26.65 7.14
N VAL A 317 22.41 -25.81 8.17
CA VAL A 317 22.98 -26.10 9.51
C VAL A 317 22.24 -27.24 10.23
N ARG A 318 20.90 -27.31 10.08
CA ARG A 318 20.12 -28.44 10.65
C ARG A 318 20.51 -29.79 10.09
N ASN A 319 20.93 -29.86 8.83
CA ASN A 319 21.42 -31.12 8.24
C ASN A 319 22.69 -31.65 8.92
N LYS A 320 23.36 -30.80 9.73
CA LYS A 320 24.55 -31.19 10.51
C LYS A 320 24.21 -31.64 11.95
N THR A 321 22.96 -31.48 12.40
CA THR A 321 22.52 -31.95 13.72
C THR A 321 22.31 -33.46 13.74
N ILE A 322 22.40 -34.05 14.95
CA ILE A 322 22.29 -35.50 15.14
C ILE A 322 20.83 -35.95 14.95
N ASP A 323 19.88 -35.23 15.58
CA ASP A 323 18.47 -35.60 15.57
C ASP A 323 17.79 -35.18 14.27
N ARG A 324 17.40 -36.18 13.49
CA ARG A 324 16.61 -35.96 12.25
C ARG A 324 15.15 -36.28 12.52
N LEU A 325 14.39 -35.29 12.91
CA LEU A 325 12.96 -35.41 13.14
C LEU A 325 12.20 -35.25 11.84
N MET A 326 11.35 -36.22 11.51
CA MET A 326 10.39 -36.08 10.41
C MET A 326 9.13 -35.47 10.99
N PRO A 327 8.74 -34.24 10.53
CA PRO A 327 7.50 -33.62 11.00
C PRO A 327 6.30 -34.44 10.54
N ASN A 328 5.29 -34.51 11.42
CA ASN A 328 3.99 -35.03 11.02
C ASN A 328 3.46 -34.21 9.84
N SER A 329 2.99 -34.90 8.80
CA SER A 329 2.49 -34.24 7.61
C SER A 329 1.17 -33.54 7.92
N ASP A 330 1.17 -32.21 7.90
CA ASP A 330 -0.07 -31.44 7.88
C ASP A 330 -0.87 -31.76 6.60
N MET A 331 -2.19 -31.63 6.66
CA MET A 331 -3.02 -31.71 5.44
C MET A 331 -2.59 -30.59 4.46
N PHE A 332 -2.60 -30.89 3.17
CA PHE A 332 -2.08 -29.99 2.12
C PHE A 332 -2.64 -28.57 2.19
N PHE A 333 -3.93 -28.38 2.50
CA PHE A 333 -4.55 -27.09 2.62
C PHE A 333 -4.06 -26.28 3.85
N VAL A 334 -3.68 -26.97 4.95
CA VAL A 334 -3.08 -26.34 6.14
C VAL A 334 -1.68 -25.86 5.81
N THR A 335 -0.89 -26.65 5.11
CA THR A 335 0.45 -26.27 4.65
C THR A 335 0.38 -25.10 3.69
N TRP A 336 -0.55 -25.12 2.72
CA TRP A 336 -0.77 -24.03 1.77
C TRP A 336 -1.18 -22.74 2.49
N TYR A 337 -2.11 -22.83 3.45
CA TYR A 337 -2.54 -21.68 4.24
C TYR A 337 -1.40 -21.10 5.08
N LYS A 338 -0.63 -21.95 5.79
CA LYS A 338 0.57 -21.53 6.55
C LYS A 338 1.60 -20.84 5.66
N SER A 339 1.82 -21.37 4.44
CA SER A 339 2.73 -20.78 3.46
C SER A 339 2.25 -19.40 3.00
N LEU A 340 0.94 -19.22 2.78
CA LEU A 340 0.36 -17.95 2.39
C LEU A 340 0.50 -16.90 3.51
N VAL A 341 0.17 -17.26 4.76
CA VAL A 341 0.32 -16.36 5.92
C VAL A 341 1.78 -15.93 6.11
N ASN A 342 2.72 -16.85 5.91
CA ASN A 342 4.15 -16.64 6.12
C ASN A 342 4.88 -16.11 4.86
N LEU A 343 4.15 -15.76 3.80
CA LEU A 343 4.73 -15.25 2.55
C LEU A 343 5.53 -13.94 2.79
N VAL A 344 5.02 -13.08 3.65
CA VAL A 344 5.67 -11.81 4.02
C VAL A 344 5.55 -11.57 5.53
N SER A 345 6.28 -10.57 6.05
CA SER A 345 6.26 -10.22 7.48
C SER A 345 4.94 -9.56 7.93
N VAL A 346 4.71 -9.54 9.25
CA VAL A 346 3.55 -8.87 9.88
C VAL A 346 3.38 -7.43 9.38
N ASP A 347 4.48 -6.66 9.36
CA ASP A 347 4.45 -5.25 8.98
C ASP A 347 4.18 -5.07 7.48
N THR A 348 4.66 -6.00 6.65
CA THR A 348 4.35 -5.99 5.21
C THR A 348 2.87 -6.25 4.96
N TRP A 349 2.24 -7.20 5.69
CA TRP A 349 0.80 -7.40 5.64
C TRP A 349 0.03 -6.16 6.10
N ALA A 350 0.53 -5.47 7.14
CA ALA A 350 -0.07 -4.22 7.61
C ALA A 350 0.00 -3.11 6.55
N ILE A 351 1.13 -2.98 5.85
CA ILE A 351 1.28 -2.03 4.74
C ILE A 351 0.32 -2.39 3.60
N PHE A 352 0.22 -3.67 3.23
CA PHE A 352 -0.75 -4.11 2.21
C PHE A 352 -2.19 -3.80 2.61
N SER A 353 -2.54 -3.91 3.91
CA SER A 353 -3.87 -3.55 4.38
C SER A 353 -4.15 -2.05 4.21
N VAL A 354 -3.21 -1.17 4.57
CA VAL A 354 -3.34 0.29 4.42
C VAL A 354 -3.44 0.69 2.94
N LEU A 355 -2.60 0.09 2.08
CA LEU A 355 -2.65 0.33 0.63
C LEU A 355 -3.96 -0.17 0.01
N SER A 356 -4.44 -1.34 0.45
CA SER A 356 -5.70 -1.92 -0.04
C SER A 356 -6.89 -1.04 0.30
N VAL A 357 -6.98 -0.51 1.53
CA VAL A 357 -8.07 0.41 1.90
C VAL A 357 -7.97 1.72 1.13
N LEU A 358 -6.77 2.26 0.91
CA LEU A 358 -6.58 3.46 0.09
C LEU A 358 -7.13 3.25 -1.33
N ILE A 359 -6.74 2.15 -1.98
CA ILE A 359 -7.20 1.82 -3.34
C ILE A 359 -8.71 1.59 -3.36
N ALA A 360 -9.26 0.87 -2.37
CA ALA A 360 -10.70 0.64 -2.24
C ALA A 360 -11.48 1.95 -2.15
N LEU A 361 -11.01 2.93 -1.34
CA LEU A 361 -11.63 4.24 -1.20
C LEU A 361 -11.58 5.06 -2.49
N VAL A 362 -10.45 5.03 -3.22
CA VAL A 362 -10.32 5.69 -4.54
C VAL A 362 -11.28 5.05 -5.55
N LEU A 363 -11.36 3.73 -5.61
CA LEU A 363 -12.27 3.01 -6.50
C LEU A 363 -13.74 3.26 -6.13
N MET A 364 -14.05 3.42 -4.84
CA MET A 364 -15.38 3.80 -4.37
C MET A 364 -15.76 5.21 -4.85
N LEU A 365 -14.83 6.18 -4.85
CA LEU A 365 -15.06 7.49 -5.45
C LEU A 365 -15.30 7.39 -6.95
N LEU A 366 -14.53 6.53 -7.64
CA LEU A 366 -14.74 6.28 -9.08
C LEU A 366 -16.13 5.66 -9.36
N PHE A 367 -16.61 4.75 -8.52
CA PHE A 367 -17.96 4.20 -8.59
C PHE A 367 -19.02 5.28 -8.43
N LEU A 368 -18.90 6.13 -7.40
CA LEU A 368 -19.90 7.15 -7.06
C LEU A 368 -19.96 8.30 -8.08
N PHE A 369 -18.82 8.74 -8.61
CA PHE A 369 -18.70 9.95 -9.43
C PHE A 369 -18.26 9.69 -10.87
N GLY A 370 -18.04 8.44 -11.27
CA GLY A 370 -17.66 8.08 -12.64
C GLY A 370 -18.78 8.39 -13.64
N ASN A 371 -18.43 8.97 -14.78
CA ASN A 371 -19.38 9.37 -15.83
C ASN A 371 -19.73 8.23 -16.78
N LYS A 372 -18.84 7.22 -16.92
CA LYS A 372 -19.02 6.09 -17.84
C LYS A 372 -19.43 4.84 -17.06
N ILE A 373 -20.32 4.02 -17.63
CA ILE A 373 -20.77 2.76 -17.02
C ILE A 373 -19.59 1.82 -16.70
N ILE A 374 -18.60 1.75 -17.60
CA ILE A 374 -17.39 0.94 -17.41
C ILE A 374 -16.61 1.40 -16.17
N GLN A 375 -16.43 2.72 -15.98
CA GLN A 375 -15.73 3.26 -14.81
C GLN A 375 -16.45 2.90 -13.51
N ARG A 376 -17.79 2.96 -13.50
CA ARG A 376 -18.60 2.58 -12.33
C ARG A 376 -18.51 1.08 -12.04
N LYS A 377 -18.53 0.22 -13.06
CA LYS A 377 -18.34 -1.22 -12.87
C LYS A 377 -16.95 -1.54 -12.30
N ILE A 378 -15.88 -0.96 -12.88
CA ILE A 378 -14.50 -1.13 -12.38
C ILE A 378 -14.41 -0.60 -10.93
N GLY A 379 -14.98 0.56 -10.64
CA GLY A 379 -15.02 1.13 -9.31
C GLY A 379 -15.69 0.22 -8.29
N PHE A 380 -16.84 -0.35 -8.61
CA PHE A 380 -17.62 -1.21 -7.73
C PHE A 380 -16.91 -2.54 -7.44
N TYR A 381 -16.62 -3.33 -8.48
CA TYR A 381 -15.97 -4.63 -8.30
C TYR A 381 -14.55 -4.51 -7.74
N GLY A 382 -13.80 -3.50 -8.19
CA GLY A 382 -12.46 -3.24 -7.66
C GLY A 382 -12.50 -2.84 -6.19
N ALA A 383 -13.40 -1.95 -5.77
CA ALA A 383 -13.54 -1.57 -4.36
C ALA A 383 -13.83 -2.77 -3.46
N ILE A 384 -14.75 -3.65 -3.88
CA ILE A 384 -15.06 -4.88 -3.13
C ILE A 384 -13.84 -5.80 -3.06
N SER A 385 -13.15 -6.04 -4.17
CA SER A 385 -11.96 -6.91 -4.21
C SER A 385 -10.86 -6.41 -3.27
N PHE A 386 -10.56 -5.11 -3.29
CA PHE A 386 -9.56 -4.52 -2.40
C PHE A 386 -10.01 -4.46 -0.93
N LEU A 387 -11.32 -4.39 -0.67
CA LEU A 387 -11.85 -4.47 0.69
C LEU A 387 -11.72 -5.90 1.25
N VAL A 388 -11.94 -6.92 0.43
CA VAL A 388 -11.65 -8.32 0.79
C VAL A 388 -10.15 -8.51 1.07
N LEU A 389 -9.28 -7.96 0.21
CA LEU A 389 -7.84 -8.02 0.40
C LEU A 389 -7.40 -7.31 1.69
N PHE A 390 -8.02 -6.16 2.03
CA PHE A 390 -7.82 -5.49 3.31
C PHE A 390 -8.13 -6.40 4.50
N VAL A 391 -9.28 -7.08 4.49
CA VAL A 391 -9.67 -7.99 5.57
C VAL A 391 -8.70 -9.18 5.67
N LEU A 392 -8.36 -9.81 4.55
CA LEU A 392 -7.42 -10.94 4.51
C LEU A 392 -6.04 -10.55 5.03
N SER A 393 -5.51 -9.40 4.60
CA SER A 393 -4.21 -8.90 5.07
C SER A 393 -4.20 -8.66 6.59
N ASN A 394 -5.32 -8.16 7.16
CA ASN A 394 -5.44 -8.00 8.62
C ASN A 394 -5.51 -9.35 9.34
N VAL A 395 -6.23 -10.33 8.81
CA VAL A 395 -6.30 -11.69 9.39
C VAL A 395 -4.90 -12.31 9.40
N PHE A 396 -4.15 -12.22 8.29
CA PHE A 396 -2.80 -12.79 8.20
C PHE A 396 -1.82 -12.06 9.13
N ALA A 397 -1.86 -10.72 9.18
CA ALA A 397 -1.06 -9.95 10.11
C ALA A 397 -1.34 -10.31 11.58
N TYR A 398 -2.62 -10.42 11.94
CA TYR A 398 -3.04 -10.80 13.29
C TYR A 398 -2.53 -12.18 13.67
N GLN A 399 -2.74 -13.18 12.80
CA GLN A 399 -2.33 -14.54 13.07
C GLN A 399 -0.81 -14.68 13.20
N GLN A 400 -0.05 -14.02 12.32
CA GLN A 400 1.41 -14.04 12.36
C GLN A 400 1.94 -13.34 13.61
N LYS A 401 1.33 -12.19 14.02
CA LYS A 401 1.65 -11.51 15.27
C LYS A 401 1.36 -12.39 16.48
N ALA A 402 0.21 -13.05 16.52
CA ALA A 402 -0.14 -13.97 17.59
C ALA A 402 0.84 -15.14 17.69
N GLN A 403 1.31 -15.69 16.56
CA GLN A 403 2.37 -16.70 16.56
C GLN A 403 3.70 -16.16 17.09
N PHE A 404 4.02 -14.90 16.80
CA PHE A 404 5.23 -14.25 17.34
C PHE A 404 5.15 -14.02 18.85
N GLU A 405 4.01 -13.57 19.36
CA GLU A 405 3.79 -13.29 20.78
C GLU A 405 3.75 -14.57 21.61
N ASN A 406 3.22 -15.66 21.06
CA ASN A 406 3.20 -16.98 21.71
C ASN A 406 4.57 -17.67 21.54
N ARG A 407 5.51 -17.36 22.44
CA ARG A 407 6.84 -17.96 22.47
C ARG A 407 6.75 -19.40 22.95
N ASN A 408 6.41 -20.32 22.09
CA ASN A 408 6.23 -21.73 22.43
C ASN A 408 7.30 -22.64 21.81
N ASP A 409 8.19 -22.13 20.98
CA ASP A 409 9.28 -22.88 20.39
C ASP A 409 10.58 -22.69 21.19
N ALA A 410 11.39 -23.72 21.27
CA ALA A 410 12.73 -23.67 21.87
C ALA A 410 13.69 -24.59 21.12
N ILE A 411 14.99 -24.35 21.29
CA ILE A 411 16.07 -25.18 20.78
C ILE A 411 16.79 -25.81 21.96
N VAL A 412 17.10 -27.09 21.85
CA VAL A 412 17.97 -27.80 22.81
C VAL A 412 19.39 -27.25 22.68
N VAL A 413 19.93 -26.70 23.77
CA VAL A 413 21.28 -26.08 23.79
C VAL A 413 22.32 -26.94 24.51
N ALA A 414 21.91 -27.87 25.32
CA ALA A 414 22.82 -28.84 25.96
C ALA A 414 23.16 -29.96 24.97
N SER A 415 24.42 -30.42 24.96
CA SER A 415 24.93 -31.40 23.99
C SER A 415 24.09 -32.69 23.94
N THR A 416 23.61 -33.16 25.10
CA THR A 416 22.71 -34.31 25.20
C THR A 416 21.82 -34.16 26.42
N ILE A 417 20.53 -34.39 26.26
CA ILE A 417 19.53 -34.29 27.33
C ILE A 417 18.67 -35.56 27.36
N SER A 418 18.38 -36.04 28.57
CA SER A 418 17.34 -37.05 28.78
C SER A 418 16.01 -36.37 29.05
N VAL A 419 15.05 -36.55 28.15
CA VAL A 419 13.67 -36.13 28.37
C VAL A 419 12.99 -37.08 29.35
N LYS A 420 12.38 -36.52 30.38
CA LYS A 420 11.75 -37.27 31.47
C LYS A 420 10.26 -37.46 31.27
N LYS A 421 9.68 -38.56 31.73
CA LYS A 421 8.21 -38.74 31.75
C LYS A 421 7.53 -37.92 32.83
N THR A 422 8.26 -37.56 33.88
CA THR A 422 7.75 -36.73 35.00
C THR A 422 8.76 -35.62 35.33
N PRO A 423 8.32 -34.44 35.83
CA PRO A 423 9.20 -33.31 36.10
C PRO A 423 10.01 -33.46 37.39
N VAL A 424 10.73 -34.57 37.52
CA VAL A 424 11.62 -34.89 38.66
C VAL A 424 12.94 -35.51 38.18
N ASN A 425 14.03 -35.23 38.87
CA ASN A 425 15.35 -35.71 38.47
C ASN A 425 15.47 -37.23 38.42
N THR A 426 14.78 -37.92 39.33
CA THR A 426 14.75 -39.39 39.45
C THR A 426 13.70 -40.03 38.52
N GLY A 427 12.99 -39.20 37.73
CA GLY A 427 11.99 -39.69 36.78
C GLY A 427 12.57 -40.58 35.70
N THR A 428 11.76 -41.52 35.21
CA THR A 428 12.16 -42.39 34.11
C THR A 428 12.40 -41.61 32.84
N ASP A 429 13.44 -41.98 32.10
CA ASP A 429 13.74 -41.40 30.80
C ASP A 429 12.69 -41.84 29.76
N ALA A 430 12.21 -40.87 28.97
CA ALA A 430 11.33 -41.15 27.86
C ALA A 430 12.14 -41.37 26.56
N PHE A 431 13.05 -40.45 26.27
CA PHE A 431 13.96 -40.50 25.13
C PHE A 431 15.11 -39.49 25.34
N VAL A 432 16.09 -39.55 24.46
CA VAL A 432 17.24 -38.63 24.46
C VAL A 432 17.16 -37.67 23.32
N LEU A 433 17.57 -36.41 23.51
CA LEU A 433 17.72 -35.39 22.50
C LEU A 433 19.12 -34.79 22.52
N HIS A 434 19.52 -34.29 21.35
CA HIS A 434 20.82 -33.65 21.17
C HIS A 434 20.64 -32.15 20.85
N GLU A 435 21.71 -31.38 20.97
CA GLU A 435 21.76 -29.97 20.68
C GLU A 435 21.29 -29.62 19.25
N GLY A 436 20.68 -28.45 19.09
CA GLY A 436 20.13 -28.01 17.82
C GLY A 436 18.72 -28.52 17.51
N THR A 437 18.19 -29.45 18.32
CA THR A 437 16.83 -29.99 18.12
C THR A 437 15.78 -28.97 18.48
N LYS A 438 14.84 -28.68 17.56
CA LYS A 438 13.70 -27.81 17.81
C LYS A 438 12.57 -28.55 18.51
N VAL A 439 12.05 -27.95 19.59
CA VAL A 439 10.95 -28.47 20.40
C VAL A 439 9.87 -27.40 20.59
N ARG A 440 8.64 -27.85 20.79
CA ARG A 440 7.52 -26.99 21.18
C ARG A 440 7.28 -27.09 22.67
N ILE A 441 7.21 -25.97 23.37
CA ILE A 441 6.86 -25.96 24.80
C ILE A 441 5.35 -25.95 24.91
N THR A 442 4.78 -26.95 25.55
CA THR A 442 3.34 -27.11 25.78
C THR A 442 2.92 -26.70 27.17
N ASP A 443 3.83 -26.76 28.16
CA ASP A 443 3.58 -26.30 29.52
C ASP A 443 4.79 -25.54 30.10
N LYS A 444 4.54 -24.32 30.62
CA LYS A 444 5.51 -23.42 31.28
C LYS A 444 5.20 -23.15 32.74
N THR A 445 4.24 -23.85 33.35
CA THR A 445 3.75 -23.55 34.71
C THR A 445 4.79 -23.78 35.79
N MET A 446 5.73 -24.71 35.58
CA MET A 446 6.80 -25.00 36.54
C MET A 446 8.00 -24.06 36.36
N SER A 447 8.64 -23.67 37.45
CA SER A 447 9.80 -22.76 37.42
C SER A 447 11.01 -23.38 36.69
N ASP A 448 11.33 -24.64 36.94
CA ASP A 448 12.55 -25.29 36.51
C ASP A 448 12.36 -26.28 35.37
N TRP A 449 11.13 -26.69 35.11
CA TRP A 449 10.79 -27.69 34.12
C TRP A 449 9.90 -27.11 33.03
N ARG A 450 10.04 -27.66 31.82
CA ARG A 450 9.19 -27.37 30.67
C ARG A 450 8.68 -28.68 30.09
N HIS A 451 7.39 -28.73 29.83
CA HIS A 451 6.84 -29.83 29.04
C HIS A 451 7.05 -29.51 27.59
N ILE A 452 7.67 -30.42 26.87
CA ILE A 452 7.98 -30.25 25.45
C ILE A 452 7.30 -31.31 24.61
N GLU A 453 7.00 -30.95 23.37
CA GLU A 453 6.51 -31.83 22.32
C GLU A 453 7.40 -31.68 21.09
N LEU A 454 7.76 -32.80 20.47
CA LEU A 454 8.52 -32.85 19.24
C LEU A 454 7.59 -32.82 18.01
N SER A 455 8.17 -32.55 16.84
CA SER A 455 7.43 -32.56 15.56
C SER A 455 6.89 -33.95 15.17
N ASP A 456 7.39 -35.03 15.75
CA ASP A 456 6.92 -36.40 15.54
C ASP A 456 5.86 -36.85 16.56
N GLY A 457 5.45 -35.96 17.48
CA GLY A 457 4.40 -36.19 18.47
C GLY A 457 4.90 -36.82 19.79
N ARG A 458 6.20 -37.09 19.96
CA ARG A 458 6.75 -37.48 21.26
C ARG A 458 6.77 -36.29 22.21
N ASP A 459 6.49 -36.50 23.47
CA ASP A 459 6.44 -35.48 24.50
C ASP A 459 7.14 -35.89 25.81
N GLY A 460 7.42 -34.92 26.68
CA GLY A 460 8.00 -35.14 27.98
C GLY A 460 8.58 -33.89 28.62
N TRP A 461 9.28 -34.04 29.72
CA TRP A 461 9.78 -32.97 30.56
C TRP A 461 11.28 -32.76 30.43
N VAL A 462 11.72 -31.51 30.27
CA VAL A 462 13.13 -31.12 30.25
C VAL A 462 13.37 -29.96 31.22
N ARG A 463 14.61 -29.77 31.65
CA ARG A 463 14.96 -28.62 32.47
C ARG A 463 15.01 -27.36 31.61
N LYS A 464 14.52 -26.25 32.16
CA LYS A 464 14.54 -24.91 31.51
C LYS A 464 15.95 -24.52 31.05
N THR A 465 16.99 -24.87 31.82
CA THR A 465 18.39 -24.55 31.50
C THR A 465 18.97 -25.31 30.31
N GLN A 466 18.30 -26.37 29.86
CA GLN A 466 18.74 -27.22 28.75
C GLN A 466 18.20 -26.78 27.39
N ILE A 467 17.27 -25.83 27.39
CA ILE A 467 16.64 -25.34 26.19
C ILE A 467 16.70 -23.79 26.16
N GLU A 468 16.78 -23.21 24.98
CA GLU A 468 16.70 -21.74 24.75
C GLU A 468 15.41 -21.41 23.99
N GLU A 469 14.55 -20.61 24.62
CA GLU A 469 13.29 -20.13 24.02
C GLU A 469 13.59 -19.15 22.87
N ILE A 470 12.89 -19.30 21.75
CA ILE A 470 13.08 -18.51 20.53
C ILE A 470 11.84 -17.68 20.19
#